data_04bcde1c526a6a586917f02ce02d8097
#
_entry.id   04bcde1c526a6a586917f02ce02d8097
#
_cell.length_a   1.000
_cell.length_b   1.000
_cell.length_c   1.000
_cell.angle_alpha   90.00
_cell.angle_beta   90.00
_cell.angle_gamma   90.00
#
_symmetry.space_group_name_H-M   'P 1'
#
loop_
_entity.id
_entity.type
_entity.pdbx_description
1 polymer ?
#
loop_
_entity_poly.entity_id
_entity_poly.type
_entity_poly.pdbx_seq_one_letter_code
_entity_poly.pdbx_strand_id
1 'polypeptide(L)'
;LIVASDTKVVANYDADCILPVSSYKEAYDLIDNGHADVVYPYQIGIYQWCADYNMEIFNEFIKSWSGTSVLDKSKRLSNSTIGWSQFIDRQKYIDSYMMNENFVSWGCEDDEFYFRMSTLGNRIARVNNYVYHLEHSRTHNSWFSNPNFNNNWNLWNTIKTFDRDQLVEYYENQDYLKTRR
;
A
#
# COMPACT_ATOMS: atom_id res chain seq x y z
N LEU A 1 -0.32 9.27 13.56
CA LEU A 1 1.14 9.23 13.38
C LEU A 1 1.57 10.09 12.19
N ILE A 2 1.10 9.85 10.96
CA ILE A 2 1.53 10.57 9.74
C ILE A 2 1.29 12.08 9.86
N VAL A 3 0.16 12.51 10.39
CA VAL A 3 -0.14 13.95 10.59
C VAL A 3 0.84 14.61 11.58
N ALA A 4 1.27 13.88 12.59
CA ALA A 4 2.21 14.38 13.61
C ALA A 4 3.70 14.29 13.18
N SER A 5 3.98 13.68 12.01
CA SER A 5 5.32 13.62 11.46
C SER A 5 5.69 14.97 10.82
N ASP A 6 6.95 15.32 10.81
CA ASP A 6 7.53 16.45 10.10
C ASP A 6 8.31 16.04 8.83
N THR A 7 8.36 14.74 8.53
CA THR A 7 9.03 14.23 7.34
C THR A 7 8.24 14.51 6.07
N LYS A 8 8.95 14.77 4.96
CA LYS A 8 8.34 14.98 3.64
C LYS A 8 7.73 13.69 3.09
N VAL A 9 8.41 12.57 3.28
CA VAL A 9 8.00 11.25 2.80
C VAL A 9 7.54 10.40 3.98
N VAL A 10 6.38 9.80 3.84
CA VAL A 10 5.82 8.82 4.78
C VAL A 10 5.55 7.51 4.06
N ALA A 11 5.45 6.43 4.80
CA ALA A 11 5.13 5.13 4.22
C ALA A 11 4.00 4.45 4.98
N ASN A 12 3.08 3.85 4.24
CA ASN A 12 2.27 2.73 4.69
C ASN A 12 2.99 1.45 4.28
N TYR A 13 3.29 0.56 5.22
CA TYR A 13 4.20 -0.54 4.97
C TYR A 13 3.83 -1.76 5.81
N ASP A 14 3.53 -2.87 5.15
CA ASP A 14 3.28 -4.14 5.82
C ASP A 14 4.60 -4.70 6.36
N ALA A 15 4.65 -4.96 7.66
CA ALA A 15 5.88 -5.34 8.36
C ALA A 15 6.46 -6.70 7.92
N ASP A 16 5.66 -7.51 7.23
CA ASP A 16 6.02 -8.81 6.65
C ASP A 16 6.43 -8.72 5.18
N CYS A 17 6.54 -7.53 4.61
CA CYS A 17 7.08 -7.31 3.29
C CYS A 17 8.57 -7.01 3.32
N ILE A 18 9.31 -7.60 2.39
CA ILE A 18 10.74 -7.35 2.20
C ILE A 18 10.97 -6.80 0.80
N LEU A 19 11.72 -5.71 0.73
CA LEU A 19 12.09 -5.02 -0.49
C LEU A 19 13.61 -4.93 -0.59
N PRO A 20 14.18 -4.98 -1.81
CA PRO A 20 15.58 -4.60 -2.03
C PRO A 20 15.84 -3.17 -1.54
N VAL A 21 17.02 -2.93 -0.98
CA VAL A 21 17.39 -1.59 -0.44
C VAL A 21 17.27 -0.49 -1.49
N SER A 22 17.59 -0.80 -2.75
CA SER A 22 17.43 0.13 -3.86
C SER A 22 15.98 0.61 -4.05
N SER A 23 14.99 -0.23 -3.74
CA SER A 23 13.57 0.14 -3.85
C SER A 23 13.19 1.27 -2.90
N TYR A 24 13.71 1.23 -1.67
CA TYR A 24 13.47 2.30 -0.69
C TYR A 24 14.06 3.63 -1.16
N LYS A 25 15.32 3.57 -1.62
CA LYS A 25 16.01 4.77 -2.09
C LYS A 25 15.33 5.36 -3.32
N GLU A 26 15.01 4.55 -4.31
CA GLU A 26 14.36 5.01 -5.54
C GLU A 26 12.97 5.58 -5.27
N ALA A 27 12.16 4.92 -4.40
CA ALA A 27 10.86 5.44 -4.01
C ALA A 27 10.96 6.79 -3.29
N TYR A 28 11.91 6.93 -2.37
CA TYR A 28 12.18 8.19 -1.70
C TYR A 28 12.61 9.28 -2.68
N ASP A 29 13.58 8.99 -3.55
CA ASP A 29 14.13 9.95 -4.50
C ASP A 29 13.04 10.45 -5.49
N LEU A 30 12.14 9.56 -5.95
CA LEU A 30 11.03 9.94 -6.84
C LEU A 30 10.09 10.97 -6.18
N ILE A 31 9.81 10.81 -4.90
CA ILE A 31 8.95 11.77 -4.17
C ILE A 31 9.74 13.02 -3.82
N ASP A 32 10.94 12.87 -3.29
CA ASP A 32 11.73 14.01 -2.82
C ASP A 32 12.08 15.00 -3.93
N ASN A 33 12.37 14.47 -5.13
CA ASN A 33 12.60 15.27 -6.33
C ASN A 33 11.31 15.74 -7.03
N GLY A 34 10.14 15.43 -6.48
CA GLY A 34 8.86 15.85 -7.03
C GLY A 34 8.49 15.17 -8.36
N HIS A 35 8.96 13.96 -8.61
CA HIS A 35 8.59 13.17 -9.81
C HIS A 35 7.31 12.36 -9.59
N ALA A 36 6.98 12.01 -8.34
CA ALA A 36 5.77 11.31 -7.97
C ALA A 36 5.22 11.84 -6.64
N ASP A 37 3.95 11.59 -6.38
CA ASP A 37 3.26 11.90 -5.13
C ASP A 37 2.98 10.64 -4.32
N VAL A 38 2.82 9.49 -5.01
CA VAL A 38 2.73 8.14 -4.43
C VAL A 38 3.64 7.21 -5.21
N VAL A 39 4.43 6.41 -4.50
CA VAL A 39 5.31 5.41 -5.12
C VAL A 39 5.09 4.05 -4.48
N TYR A 40 4.73 3.07 -5.29
CA TYR A 40 4.80 1.68 -4.90
C TYR A 40 6.24 1.20 -5.12
N PRO A 41 6.99 0.82 -4.08
CA PRO A 41 8.42 0.50 -4.19
C PRO A 41 8.69 -0.84 -4.85
N TYR A 42 7.71 -1.37 -5.57
CA TYR A 42 7.77 -2.64 -6.32
C TYR A 42 6.85 -2.62 -7.54
N GLN A 43 7.10 -3.54 -8.47
CA GLN A 43 6.27 -3.73 -9.66
C GLN A 43 5.25 -4.87 -9.43
N ILE A 44 4.19 -4.87 -10.21
CA ILE A 44 3.14 -5.91 -10.18
C ILE A 44 3.50 -7.15 -11.01
N GLY A 45 2.71 -8.19 -10.91
CA GLY A 45 2.84 -9.40 -11.72
C GLY A 45 4.01 -10.27 -11.30
N ILE A 46 4.97 -10.48 -12.20
CA ILE A 46 6.12 -11.37 -11.96
C ILE A 46 7.07 -10.90 -10.86
N TYR A 47 6.88 -9.70 -10.37
CA TYR A 47 7.73 -9.10 -9.33
C TYR A 47 7.22 -9.34 -7.91
N GLN A 48 6.04 -9.93 -7.76
CA GLN A 48 5.41 -10.18 -6.46
C GLN A 48 5.52 -11.66 -6.08
N TRP A 49 6.18 -11.91 -4.95
CA TRP A 49 6.48 -13.24 -4.46
C TRP A 49 6.05 -13.43 -3.02
N CYS A 50 5.64 -14.64 -2.68
CA CYS A 50 5.34 -15.07 -1.32
C CYS A 50 6.35 -16.13 -0.89
N ALA A 51 6.94 -15.94 0.27
CA ALA A 51 7.87 -16.87 0.89
C ALA A 51 7.31 -17.36 2.22
N ASP A 52 7.41 -18.65 2.48
CA ASP A 52 7.01 -19.20 3.78
C ASP A 52 7.86 -18.58 4.88
N TYR A 53 7.21 -18.04 5.93
CA TYR A 53 7.93 -17.44 7.04
C TYR A 53 8.67 -18.51 7.84
N ASN A 54 9.99 -18.46 7.76
CA ASN A 54 10.87 -19.17 8.68
C ASN A 54 12.20 -18.41 8.83
N MET A 55 12.92 -18.73 9.90
CA MET A 55 14.16 -18.02 10.24
C MET A 55 15.29 -18.25 9.22
N GLU A 56 15.30 -19.37 8.53
CA GLU A 56 16.30 -19.65 7.49
C GLU A 56 16.11 -18.69 6.31
N ILE A 57 14.87 -18.58 5.78
CA ILE A 57 14.52 -17.66 4.70
C ILE A 57 14.79 -16.22 5.11
N PHE A 58 14.39 -15.82 6.30
CA PHE A 58 14.64 -14.47 6.81
C PHE A 58 16.13 -14.15 6.88
N ASN A 59 16.96 -15.09 7.38
CA ASN A 59 18.40 -14.90 7.45
C ASN A 59 19.05 -14.84 6.05
N GLU A 60 18.51 -15.55 5.06
CA GLU A 60 18.98 -15.44 3.69
C GLU A 60 18.67 -14.05 3.10
N PHE A 61 17.50 -13.50 3.34
CA PHE A 61 17.18 -12.11 2.97
C PHE A 61 18.15 -11.11 3.59
N ILE A 62 18.41 -11.23 4.89
CA ILE A 62 19.34 -10.33 5.57
C ILE A 62 20.75 -10.41 4.96
N LYS A 63 21.20 -11.59 4.58
CA LYS A 63 22.56 -11.79 4.03
C LYS A 63 22.70 -11.27 2.60
N SER A 64 21.72 -11.47 1.74
CA SER A 64 21.86 -11.18 0.32
C SER A 64 21.26 -9.84 -0.10
N TRP A 65 20.25 -9.32 0.59
CA TRP A 65 19.46 -8.12 0.26
C TRP A 65 18.98 -8.02 -1.20
N SER A 66 19.47 -8.89 -2.07
CA SER A 66 19.06 -8.97 -3.47
C SER A 66 17.76 -9.77 -3.64
N GLY A 67 17.40 -10.57 -2.66
CA GLY A 67 16.23 -11.44 -2.69
C GLY A 67 16.31 -12.59 -3.69
N THR A 68 17.28 -12.58 -4.61
CA THR A 68 17.34 -13.56 -5.69
C THR A 68 17.67 -14.97 -5.22
N SER A 69 18.43 -15.12 -4.14
CA SER A 69 18.71 -16.43 -3.53
C SER A 69 17.50 -17.10 -2.87
N VAL A 70 16.43 -16.34 -2.64
CA VAL A 70 15.21 -16.83 -2.00
C VAL A 70 14.13 -17.18 -3.03
N LEU A 71 14.30 -16.82 -4.29
CA LEU A 71 13.32 -17.07 -5.35
C LEU A 71 12.98 -18.57 -5.49
N ASP A 72 13.96 -19.45 -5.35
CA ASP A 72 13.75 -20.90 -5.43
C ASP A 72 12.87 -21.45 -4.30
N LYS A 73 12.79 -20.73 -3.17
CA LYS A 73 11.99 -21.07 -1.98
C LYS A 73 10.70 -20.26 -1.90
N SER A 74 10.40 -19.46 -2.89
CA SER A 74 9.25 -18.56 -2.92
C SER A 74 8.28 -18.94 -4.02
N LYS A 75 7.02 -18.60 -3.85
CA LYS A 75 5.96 -18.75 -4.85
C LYS A 75 5.61 -17.38 -5.40
N ARG A 76 5.57 -17.28 -6.73
CA ARG A 76 5.04 -16.08 -7.36
C ARG A 76 3.55 -15.91 -7.02
N LEU A 77 3.14 -14.69 -6.69
CA LEU A 77 1.74 -14.38 -6.47
C LEU A 77 0.96 -14.56 -7.79
N SER A 78 -0.17 -15.27 -7.73
CA SER A 78 -1.02 -15.52 -8.91
C SER A 78 -1.78 -14.25 -9.35
N ASN A 79 -2.22 -13.46 -8.40
CA ASN A 79 -2.92 -12.19 -8.62
C ASN A 79 -2.09 -11.05 -8.04
N SER A 80 -1.95 -9.97 -8.80
CA SER A 80 -1.25 -8.79 -8.32
C SER A 80 -2.02 -8.12 -7.18
N THR A 81 -1.26 -7.59 -6.21
CA THR A 81 -1.80 -6.74 -5.13
C THR A 81 -1.09 -5.39 -5.11
N ILE A 82 -1.72 -4.40 -4.55
CA ILE A 82 -1.20 -3.02 -4.44
C ILE A 82 -1.02 -2.57 -2.98
N GLY A 83 -1.45 -3.37 -2.00
CA GLY A 83 -1.54 -2.97 -0.61
C GLY A 83 -0.25 -3.06 0.22
N TRP A 84 0.73 -3.84 -0.21
CA TRP A 84 1.86 -4.24 0.63
C TRP A 84 2.78 -3.11 1.10
N SER A 85 2.98 -2.08 0.27
CA SER A 85 3.77 -0.91 0.65
C SER A 85 3.51 0.27 -0.28
N GLN A 86 3.37 1.46 0.31
CA GLN A 86 3.27 2.72 -0.42
C GLN A 86 4.14 3.77 0.25
N PHE A 87 4.97 4.45 -0.52
CA PHE A 87 5.67 5.67 -0.13
C PHE A 87 4.89 6.86 -0.65
N ILE A 88 4.69 7.89 0.16
CA ILE A 88 3.73 8.94 -0.15
C ILE A 88 4.33 10.29 0.26
N ASP A 89 4.19 11.30 -0.58
CA ASP A 89 4.38 12.68 -0.15
C ASP A 89 3.37 12.99 0.96
N ARG A 90 3.88 13.36 2.13
CA ARG A 90 3.05 13.56 3.32
C ARG A 90 1.97 14.60 3.11
N GLN A 91 2.30 15.74 2.45
CA GLN A 91 1.31 16.77 2.23
C GLN A 91 0.22 16.31 1.25
N LYS A 92 0.61 15.61 0.19
CA LYS A 92 -0.34 15.01 -0.76
C LYS A 92 -1.25 13.98 -0.11
N TYR A 93 -0.71 13.18 0.82
CA TYR A 93 -1.52 12.25 1.61
C TYR A 93 -2.60 12.96 2.44
N ILE A 94 -2.22 14.06 3.11
CA ILE A 94 -3.14 14.86 3.92
C ILE A 94 -4.18 15.56 3.03
N ASP A 95 -3.74 16.22 1.97
CA ASP A 95 -4.60 16.94 1.03
C ASP A 95 -5.59 16.01 0.29
N SER A 96 -5.23 14.74 0.16
CA SER A 96 -6.07 13.68 -0.45
C SER A 96 -6.85 12.87 0.59
N TYR A 97 -7.11 13.44 1.75
CA TYR A 97 -8.01 12.89 2.80
C TYR A 97 -7.48 11.66 3.56
N MET A 98 -6.19 11.34 3.47
CA MET A 98 -5.54 10.26 4.23
C MET A 98 -6.14 8.87 3.92
N MET A 99 -6.13 7.92 4.88
CA MET A 99 -6.85 6.64 4.71
C MET A 99 -8.33 6.79 5.03
N ASN A 100 -9.17 6.08 4.29
CA ASN A 100 -10.61 6.06 4.51
C ASN A 100 -10.96 5.12 5.67
N GLU A 101 -11.35 5.69 6.82
CA GLU A 101 -11.65 4.94 8.04
C GLU A 101 -12.97 4.19 8.01
N ASN A 102 -13.76 4.35 6.96
CA ASN A 102 -14.98 3.57 6.77
C ASN A 102 -14.68 2.13 6.30
N PHE A 103 -13.45 1.87 5.80
CA PHE A 103 -12.98 0.51 5.59
C PHE A 103 -12.49 -0.08 6.90
N VAL A 104 -13.17 -1.10 7.37
CA VAL A 104 -12.89 -1.72 8.67
C VAL A 104 -12.17 -3.05 8.44
N SER A 105 -10.93 -3.15 8.94
CA SER A 105 -10.08 -4.32 8.75
C SER A 105 -9.78 -4.57 7.26
N TRP A 106 -9.50 -5.79 6.85
CA TRP A 106 -9.05 -6.14 5.52
C TRP A 106 -10.17 -6.06 4.45
N GLY A 107 -9.85 -5.48 3.31
CA GLY A 107 -10.60 -5.59 2.04
C GLY A 107 -10.95 -4.26 1.39
N CYS A 108 -10.44 -4.06 0.18
CA CYS A 108 -10.69 -2.94 -0.73
C CYS A 108 -10.15 -1.55 -0.31
N GLU A 109 -9.53 -1.41 0.86
CA GLU A 109 -8.94 -0.16 1.35
C GLU A 109 -7.80 0.32 0.43
N ASP A 110 -7.01 -0.59 -0.09
CA ASP A 110 -5.88 -0.29 -0.98
C ASP A 110 -6.36 0.07 -2.40
N ASP A 111 -7.38 -0.62 -2.90
CA ASP A 111 -8.01 -0.31 -4.19
C ASP A 111 -8.63 1.09 -4.15
N GLU A 112 -9.32 1.41 -3.06
CA GLU A 112 -9.90 2.73 -2.84
C GLU A 112 -8.80 3.80 -2.77
N PHE A 113 -7.75 3.58 -1.99
CA PHE A 113 -6.64 4.51 -1.88
C PHE A 113 -6.00 4.79 -3.24
N TYR A 114 -5.70 3.75 -4.01
CA TYR A 114 -5.14 3.91 -5.35
C TYR A 114 -6.07 4.71 -6.27
N PHE A 115 -7.35 4.35 -6.30
CA PHE A 115 -8.37 5.01 -7.12
C PHE A 115 -8.50 6.49 -6.76
N ARG A 116 -8.61 6.78 -5.49
CA ARG A 116 -8.74 8.16 -4.99
C ARG A 116 -7.53 9.01 -5.31
N MET A 117 -6.33 8.52 -4.99
CA MET A 117 -5.10 9.25 -5.30
C MET A 117 -5.00 9.56 -6.80
N SER A 118 -5.32 8.59 -7.64
CA SER A 118 -5.34 8.77 -9.10
C SER A 118 -6.41 9.77 -9.55
N THR A 119 -7.65 9.64 -9.08
CA THR A 119 -8.79 10.50 -9.46
C THR A 119 -8.59 11.94 -9.02
N LEU A 120 -7.95 12.16 -7.87
CA LEU A 120 -7.59 13.50 -7.39
C LEU A 120 -6.41 14.12 -8.14
N GLY A 121 -5.77 13.38 -9.06
CA GLY A 121 -4.70 13.88 -9.93
C GLY A 121 -3.30 13.75 -9.33
N ASN A 122 -3.11 12.92 -8.30
CA ASN A 122 -1.78 12.64 -7.80
C ASN A 122 -1.00 11.76 -8.78
N ARG A 123 0.30 12.00 -8.86
CA ARG A 123 1.20 11.24 -9.72
C ARG A 123 1.62 9.96 -9.03
N ILE A 124 1.20 8.83 -9.58
CA ILE A 124 1.51 7.51 -9.03
C ILE A 124 2.61 6.86 -9.87
N ALA A 125 3.67 6.39 -9.21
CA ALA A 125 4.78 5.68 -9.84
C ALA A 125 5.00 4.30 -9.20
N ARG A 126 5.76 3.47 -9.90
CA ARG A 126 6.21 2.17 -9.40
C ARG A 126 7.71 1.99 -9.65
N VAL A 127 8.39 1.45 -8.66
CA VAL A 127 9.78 1.01 -8.82
C VAL A 127 9.78 -0.34 -9.56
N ASN A 128 10.65 -0.47 -10.55
CA ASN A 128 10.78 -1.72 -11.30
C ASN A 128 11.64 -2.74 -10.53
N ASN A 129 11.13 -3.23 -9.42
CA ASN A 129 11.83 -4.16 -8.55
C ASN A 129 10.88 -5.18 -7.91
N TYR A 130 11.44 -6.18 -7.24
CA TYR A 130 10.72 -7.25 -6.57
C TYR A 130 10.22 -6.82 -5.20
N VAL A 131 9.18 -7.54 -4.74
CA VAL A 131 8.73 -7.55 -3.34
C VAL A 131 8.48 -9.00 -2.91
N TYR A 132 8.80 -9.29 -1.66
CA TYR A 132 8.60 -10.60 -1.03
C TYR A 132 7.71 -10.42 0.19
N HIS A 133 6.57 -11.09 0.17
CA HIS A 133 5.69 -11.17 1.33
C HIS A 133 6.00 -12.44 2.12
N LEU A 134 6.30 -12.30 3.40
CA LEU A 134 6.51 -13.44 4.29
C LEU A 134 5.14 -13.98 4.70
N GLU A 135 4.80 -15.16 4.21
CA GLU A 135 3.50 -15.79 4.49
C GLU A 135 3.39 -16.18 5.96
N HIS A 136 2.30 -15.82 6.54
CA HIS A 136 1.94 -16.15 7.93
C HIS A 136 0.50 -16.65 8.01
N SER A 137 0.12 -17.20 9.15
CA SER A 137 -1.26 -17.64 9.39
C SER A 137 -2.24 -16.47 9.34
N ARG A 138 -3.34 -16.64 8.63
CA ARG A 138 -4.39 -15.63 8.53
C ARG A 138 -5.33 -15.71 9.72
N THR A 139 -5.74 -14.55 10.23
CA THR A 139 -6.75 -14.43 11.29
C THR A 139 -8.14 -14.23 10.67
N HIS A 140 -9.19 -14.34 11.49
CA HIS A 140 -10.57 -14.21 11.03
C HIS A 140 -10.91 -12.83 10.41
N ASN A 141 -10.11 -11.81 10.67
CA ASN A 141 -10.31 -10.45 10.17
C ASN A 141 -9.31 -10.04 9.07
N SER A 142 -8.52 -10.97 8.52
CA SER A 142 -7.47 -10.68 7.54
C SER A 142 -7.64 -11.41 6.20
N TRP A 143 -8.86 -11.70 5.77
CA TRP A 143 -9.18 -12.35 4.51
C TRP A 143 -10.68 -12.20 4.21
N PHE A 144 -11.21 -12.91 3.21
CA PHE A 144 -12.66 -12.98 2.93
C PHE A 144 -13.52 -13.42 4.12
N SER A 145 -12.89 -13.98 5.16
CA SER A 145 -13.54 -14.28 6.44
C SER A 145 -13.72 -13.05 7.36
N ASN A 146 -13.19 -11.89 6.98
CA ASN A 146 -13.45 -10.64 7.70
C ASN A 146 -14.95 -10.36 7.78
N PRO A 147 -15.54 -10.20 8.97
CA PRO A 147 -16.96 -9.89 9.13
C PRO A 147 -17.40 -8.62 8.40
N ASN A 148 -16.47 -7.67 8.20
CA ASN A 148 -16.73 -6.40 7.52
C ASN A 148 -16.48 -6.46 6.00
N PHE A 149 -16.02 -7.60 5.46
CA PHE A 149 -15.64 -7.68 4.04
C PHE A 149 -16.78 -7.24 3.09
N ASN A 150 -18.00 -7.70 3.34
CA ASN A 150 -19.15 -7.33 2.50
C ASN A 150 -19.46 -5.83 2.57
N ASN A 151 -19.31 -5.20 3.74
CA ASN A 151 -19.50 -3.76 3.89
C ASN A 151 -18.40 -2.99 3.14
N ASN A 152 -17.15 -3.40 3.29
CA ASN A 152 -16.00 -2.83 2.56
C ASN A 152 -16.20 -2.97 1.04
N TRP A 153 -16.61 -4.15 0.58
CA TRP A 153 -16.88 -4.40 -0.84
C TRP A 153 -17.99 -3.52 -1.40
N ASN A 154 -19.10 -3.36 -0.66
CA ASN A 154 -20.21 -2.52 -1.07
C ASN A 154 -19.81 -1.04 -1.09
N LEU A 155 -19.06 -0.59 -0.08
CA LEU A 155 -18.51 0.76 -0.03
C LEU A 155 -17.59 1.03 -1.22
N TRP A 156 -16.67 0.11 -1.51
CA TRP A 156 -15.79 0.20 -2.67
C TRP A 156 -16.56 0.27 -3.98
N ASN A 157 -17.57 -0.60 -4.17
CA ASN A 157 -18.40 -0.60 -5.36
C ASN A 157 -19.18 0.71 -5.55
N THR A 158 -19.43 1.45 -4.49
CA THR A 158 -20.00 2.79 -4.55
C THR A 158 -18.92 3.82 -4.92
N ILE A 159 -17.82 3.89 -4.15
CA ILE A 159 -16.79 4.93 -4.33
C ILE A 159 -16.13 4.86 -5.70
N LYS A 160 -15.87 3.69 -6.24
CA LYS A 160 -15.23 3.53 -7.56
C LYS A 160 -16.06 4.07 -8.74
N THR A 161 -17.33 4.43 -8.51
CA THR A 161 -18.19 5.05 -9.53
C THR A 161 -18.15 6.57 -9.48
N PHE A 162 -17.53 7.17 -8.47
CA PHE A 162 -17.47 8.61 -8.28
C PHE A 162 -16.49 9.24 -9.28
N ASP A 163 -16.92 10.36 -9.83
CA ASP A 163 -15.99 11.31 -10.47
C ASP A 163 -15.23 12.10 -9.39
N ARG A 164 -14.37 13.01 -9.82
CA ARG A 164 -13.54 13.81 -8.92
C ARG A 164 -14.38 14.65 -7.95
N ASP A 165 -15.41 15.31 -8.43
CA ASP A 165 -16.21 16.23 -7.62
C ASP A 165 -17.05 15.46 -6.58
N GLN A 166 -17.63 14.34 -6.97
CA GLN A 166 -18.34 13.42 -6.08
C GLN A 166 -17.42 12.84 -5.02
N LEU A 167 -16.16 12.53 -5.39
CA LEU A 167 -15.16 12.02 -4.47
C LEU A 167 -14.77 13.08 -3.43
N VAL A 168 -14.56 14.32 -3.86
CA VAL A 168 -14.31 15.47 -2.96
C VAL A 168 -15.47 15.65 -1.99
N GLU A 169 -16.71 15.73 -2.50
CA GLU A 169 -17.91 15.89 -1.70
C GLU A 169 -18.05 14.76 -0.67
N TYR A 170 -17.80 13.50 -1.08
CA TYR A 170 -17.85 12.36 -0.18
C TYR A 170 -16.87 12.53 0.99
N TYR A 171 -15.62 12.92 0.72
CA TYR A 171 -14.58 13.05 1.76
C TYR A 171 -14.78 14.28 2.64
N GLU A 172 -15.22 15.41 2.11
CA GLU A 172 -15.47 16.62 2.89
C GLU A 172 -16.60 16.42 3.94
N ASN A 173 -17.47 15.47 3.71
CA ASN A 173 -18.56 15.12 4.62
C ASN A 173 -18.19 14.05 5.66
N GLN A 174 -16.93 13.53 5.68
CA GLN A 174 -16.54 12.51 6.64
C GLN A 174 -16.24 13.09 8.03
N ASP A 175 -16.90 12.58 9.06
CA ASP A 175 -16.74 13.08 10.41
C ASP A 175 -15.34 12.82 11.00
N TYR A 176 -14.71 11.70 10.67
CA TYR A 176 -13.36 11.38 11.14
C TYR A 176 -12.29 12.37 10.64
N LEU A 177 -12.52 13.06 9.53
CA LEU A 177 -11.61 14.08 9.01
C LEU A 177 -11.74 15.41 9.78
N LYS A 178 -12.91 15.72 10.35
CA LYS A 178 -13.14 16.96 11.13
C LYS A 178 -12.34 17.00 12.43
N THR A 179 -12.01 15.84 12.97
CA THR A 179 -11.26 15.71 14.24
C THR A 179 -9.74 15.67 14.04
N ARG A 180 -9.25 15.67 12.79
CA ARG A 180 -7.83 15.51 12.44
C ARG A 180 -7.19 16.75 11.82
N ARG A 181 -7.95 17.79 11.60
CA ARG A 181 -7.48 19.09 11.08
C ARG A 181 -7.06 20.04 12.20
#